data_7a7e1e0f22d649c6a3d18e7c4d14852b
#
_entry.id   7a7e1e0f22d649c6a3d18e7c4d14852b
#
_cell.length_a   1.000
_cell.length_b   1.000
_cell.length_c   1.000
_cell.angle_alpha   90.00
_cell.angle_beta   90.00
_cell.angle_gamma   90.00
#
_symmetry.space_group_name_H-M   'P 1'
#
loop_
_entity.id
_entity.type
_entity.pdbx_description
1 polymer ?
#
loop_
_entity_poly.entity_id
_entity_poly.type
_entity_poly.pdbx_seq_one_letter_code
_entity_poly.pdbx_strand_id
1 'polypeptide(L)'
;MPQKDFFTAEEIKELKVLYRQLLNLSGNILKQDDCKKLKKYIIEATNQNLIKRNVFGMNPIINDMETAIIVASEIGLTRGAIVGVMAHTCVRSGYCSPSEVERDFGEDVGGIIKGLNRITELYEKNPSIESENFRSLLLSFAEDMRVILIMIANRVNIMRK
;
A
#
# COMPACT_ATOMS: atom_id res chain seq x y z
N MET A 1 -12.63 3.13 21.64
CA MET A 1 -13.17 1.81 21.34
C MET A 1 -12.55 1.26 20.06
N PRO A 2 -12.12 0.01 20.07
CA PRO A 2 -11.70 -0.59 18.84
C PRO A 2 -12.84 -0.58 17.85
N GLN A 3 -12.55 -0.15 16.65
CA GLN A 3 -13.54 -0.12 15.58
C GLN A 3 -13.77 -1.54 15.08
N LYS A 4 -14.58 -2.28 15.81
CA LYS A 4 -14.93 -3.67 15.45
C LYS A 4 -15.60 -3.73 14.09
N ASP A 5 -16.14 -2.61 13.62
CA ASP A 5 -17.01 -2.56 12.46
C ASP A 5 -16.33 -2.01 11.18
N PHE A 6 -15.03 -1.68 11.23
CA PHE A 6 -14.35 -1.24 10.02
C PHE A 6 -14.33 -2.35 8.97
N PHE A 7 -13.99 -3.58 9.41
CA PHE A 7 -14.00 -4.75 8.54
C PHE A 7 -15.31 -5.49 8.72
N THR A 8 -15.99 -5.79 7.60
CA THR A 8 -17.14 -6.69 7.62
C THR A 8 -16.66 -8.13 7.84
N ALA A 9 -17.56 -9.02 8.26
CA ALA A 9 -17.24 -10.43 8.44
C ALA A 9 -16.69 -11.07 7.16
N GLU A 10 -17.25 -10.69 6.01
CA GLU A 10 -16.78 -11.15 4.70
C GLU A 10 -15.38 -10.63 4.39
N GLU A 11 -15.12 -9.37 4.71
CA GLU A 11 -13.81 -8.77 4.51
C GLU A 11 -12.74 -9.43 5.37
N ILE A 12 -13.07 -9.83 6.59
CA ILE A 12 -12.14 -10.55 7.46
C ILE A 12 -11.75 -11.89 6.83
N LYS A 13 -12.73 -12.60 6.28
CA LYS A 13 -12.47 -13.87 5.58
C LYS A 13 -11.59 -13.64 4.35
N GLU A 14 -11.90 -12.61 3.57
CA GLU A 14 -11.15 -12.24 2.39
C GLU A 14 -9.71 -11.86 2.75
N LEU A 15 -9.51 -11.08 3.82
CA LEU A 15 -8.18 -10.70 4.30
C LEU A 15 -7.35 -11.93 4.69
N LYS A 16 -7.96 -12.91 5.33
CA LYS A 16 -7.26 -14.16 5.69
C LYS A 16 -6.78 -14.92 4.46
N VAL A 17 -7.61 -15.00 3.44
CA VAL A 17 -7.25 -15.66 2.18
C VAL A 17 -6.12 -14.91 1.49
N LEU A 18 -6.25 -13.59 1.37
CA LEU A 18 -5.24 -12.74 0.73
C LEU A 18 -3.92 -12.77 1.48
N TYR A 19 -3.96 -12.72 2.80
CA TYR A 19 -2.77 -12.79 3.64
C TYR A 19 -2.03 -14.11 3.42
N ARG A 20 -2.78 -15.20 3.37
CA ARG A 20 -2.20 -16.52 3.12
C ARG A 20 -1.55 -16.60 1.73
N GLN A 21 -2.22 -16.06 0.71
CA GLN A 21 -1.66 -15.99 -0.63
C GLN A 21 -0.37 -15.17 -0.65
N LEU A 22 -0.37 -14.01 0.00
CA LEU A 22 0.80 -13.16 0.06
C LEU A 22 1.96 -13.86 0.76
N LEU A 23 1.71 -14.56 1.85
CA LEU A 23 2.74 -15.32 2.56
C LEU A 23 3.30 -16.43 1.70
N ASN A 24 2.47 -17.13 0.94
CA ASN A 24 2.93 -18.21 0.06
C ASN A 24 3.83 -17.66 -1.05
N LEU A 25 3.51 -16.48 -1.58
CA LEU A 25 4.30 -15.85 -2.64
C LEU A 25 5.58 -15.21 -2.12
N SER A 26 5.58 -14.71 -0.89
CA SER A 26 6.65 -13.89 -0.35
C SER A 26 7.23 -14.41 0.97
N GLY A 27 6.97 -15.66 1.33
CA GLY A 27 7.42 -16.23 2.60
C GLY A 27 8.93 -16.22 2.80
N ASN A 28 9.70 -16.31 1.71
CA ASN A 28 11.15 -16.22 1.74
C ASN A 28 11.68 -14.79 1.63
N ILE A 29 10.81 -13.85 1.30
CA ILE A 29 11.15 -12.45 1.04
C ILE A 29 10.83 -11.59 2.27
N LEU A 30 9.63 -11.76 2.84
CA LEU A 30 9.20 -11.03 4.01
C LEU A 30 9.78 -11.64 5.28
N LYS A 31 10.25 -10.77 6.16
CA LYS A 31 10.70 -11.17 7.49
C LYS A 31 9.49 -11.33 8.40
N GLN A 32 9.61 -12.20 9.40
CA GLN A 32 8.57 -12.43 10.39
C GLN A 32 8.19 -11.13 11.11
N ASP A 33 9.18 -10.29 11.42
CA ASP A 33 8.98 -9.00 12.06
C ASP A 33 8.20 -8.04 11.18
N ASP A 34 8.37 -8.11 9.85
CA ASP A 34 7.63 -7.26 8.91
C ASP A 34 6.13 -7.49 9.03
N CYS A 35 5.73 -8.74 9.09
CA CYS A 35 4.31 -9.10 9.22
C CYS A 35 3.73 -8.61 10.55
N LYS A 36 4.48 -8.78 11.64
CA LYS A 36 4.04 -8.33 12.96
C LYS A 36 3.88 -6.82 13.02
N LYS A 37 4.84 -6.09 12.48
CA LYS A 37 4.81 -4.61 12.47
C LYS A 37 3.69 -4.10 11.59
N LEU A 38 3.47 -4.70 10.43
CA LEU A 38 2.37 -4.32 9.54
C LEU A 38 1.01 -4.57 10.20
N LYS A 39 0.82 -5.70 10.85
CA LYS A 39 -0.40 -6.00 11.58
C LYS A 39 -0.65 -4.95 12.67
N LYS A 40 0.38 -4.60 13.41
CA LYS A 40 0.30 -3.58 14.46
C LYS A 40 -0.14 -2.24 13.87
N TYR A 41 0.47 -1.82 12.78
CA TYR A 41 0.14 -0.57 12.09
C TYR A 41 -1.33 -0.55 11.66
N ILE A 42 -1.78 -1.61 11.02
CA ILE A 42 -3.14 -1.71 10.50
C ILE A 42 -4.15 -1.70 11.66
N ILE A 43 -3.90 -2.50 12.68
CA ILE A 43 -4.81 -2.61 13.84
C ILE A 43 -4.90 -1.28 14.57
N GLU A 44 -3.77 -0.64 14.86
CA GLU A 44 -3.77 0.64 15.56
C GLU A 44 -4.42 1.75 14.73
N ALA A 45 -4.13 1.81 13.44
CA ALA A 45 -4.72 2.82 12.57
C ALA A 45 -6.24 2.66 12.45
N THR A 46 -6.73 1.41 12.36
CA THR A 46 -8.16 1.15 12.33
C THR A 46 -8.83 1.45 13.66
N ASN A 47 -8.18 1.09 14.77
CA ASN A 47 -8.70 1.37 16.11
C ASN A 47 -8.81 2.87 16.41
N GLN A 48 -7.94 3.67 15.80
CA GLN A 48 -7.95 5.13 15.93
C GLN A 48 -8.87 5.81 14.93
N ASN A 49 -9.61 5.06 14.12
CA ASN A 49 -10.53 5.56 13.10
C ASN A 49 -9.83 6.39 12.02
N LEU A 50 -8.57 6.12 11.76
CA LEU A 50 -7.78 6.88 10.79
C LEU A 50 -7.95 6.36 9.36
N ILE A 51 -8.18 5.05 9.20
CA ILE A 51 -8.33 4.45 7.88
C ILE A 51 -9.78 4.57 7.42
N LYS A 52 -9.98 5.16 6.25
CA LYS A 52 -11.30 5.43 5.68
C LYS A 52 -11.50 4.68 4.38
N ARG A 53 -12.73 4.27 4.12
CA ARG A 53 -13.11 3.74 2.81
C ARG A 53 -13.19 4.89 1.81
N ASN A 54 -12.98 4.58 0.53
CA ASN A 54 -13.16 5.60 -0.51
C ASN A 54 -14.66 5.86 -0.75
N VAL A 55 -14.97 6.79 -1.66
CA VAL A 55 -16.36 7.18 -1.98
C VAL A 55 -17.20 6.00 -2.50
N PHE A 56 -16.56 4.94 -3.00
CA PHE A 56 -17.24 3.74 -3.49
C PHE A 56 -17.34 2.65 -2.43
N GLY A 57 -16.93 2.93 -1.19
CA GLY A 57 -16.94 1.97 -0.09
C GLY A 57 -15.82 0.95 -0.12
N MET A 58 -14.81 1.15 -0.97
CA MET A 58 -13.67 0.23 -1.08
C MET A 58 -12.82 0.27 0.19
N ASN A 59 -12.49 -0.92 0.71
CA ASN A 59 -11.58 -1.07 1.84
C ASN A 59 -10.13 -0.92 1.35
N PRO A 60 -9.39 0.12 1.78
CA PRO A 60 -8.03 0.33 1.30
C PRO A 60 -7.07 -0.77 1.71
N ILE A 61 -7.28 -1.43 2.84
CA ILE A 61 -6.40 -2.53 3.29
C ILE A 61 -6.52 -3.73 2.35
N ILE A 62 -7.72 -4.08 1.93
CA ILE A 62 -7.93 -5.16 0.97
C ILE A 62 -7.31 -4.81 -0.37
N ASN A 63 -7.51 -3.57 -0.82
CA ASN A 63 -6.90 -3.09 -2.07
C ASN A 63 -5.37 -3.17 -1.99
N ASP A 64 -4.78 -2.79 -0.87
CA ASP A 64 -3.33 -2.85 -0.68
C ASP A 64 -2.82 -4.30 -0.71
N MET A 65 -3.51 -5.22 -0.06
CA MET A 65 -3.14 -6.64 -0.09
C MET A 65 -3.21 -7.22 -1.50
N GLU A 66 -4.26 -6.90 -2.22
CA GLU A 66 -4.41 -7.34 -3.62
C GLU A 66 -3.31 -6.76 -4.49
N THR A 67 -2.99 -5.48 -4.30
CA THR A 67 -1.89 -4.82 -5.03
C THR A 67 -0.55 -5.45 -4.69
N ALA A 68 -0.32 -5.75 -3.40
CA ALA A 68 0.92 -6.41 -2.97
C ALA A 68 1.07 -7.80 -3.60
N ILE A 69 -0.02 -8.54 -3.75
CA ILE A 69 -0.01 -9.85 -4.41
C ILE A 69 0.37 -9.70 -5.89
N ILE A 70 -0.17 -8.70 -6.59
CA ILE A 70 0.20 -8.42 -7.98
C ILE A 70 1.68 -8.07 -8.06
N VAL A 71 2.16 -7.22 -7.17
CA VAL A 71 3.57 -6.82 -7.11
C VAL A 71 4.47 -8.03 -6.91
N ALA A 72 4.10 -8.94 -6.02
CA ALA A 72 4.90 -10.12 -5.73
C ALA A 72 4.84 -11.16 -6.84
N SER A 73 3.67 -11.40 -7.42
CA SER A 73 3.44 -12.52 -8.34
C SER A 73 3.63 -12.15 -9.81
N GLU A 74 3.11 -11.00 -10.23
CA GLU A 74 3.10 -10.62 -11.64
C GLU A 74 4.25 -9.70 -12.03
N ILE A 75 4.71 -8.86 -11.11
CA ILE A 75 5.80 -7.92 -11.37
C ILE A 75 7.14 -8.45 -10.82
N GLY A 76 7.10 -9.25 -9.76
CA GLY A 76 8.30 -9.86 -9.18
C GLY A 76 9.15 -8.92 -8.34
N LEU A 77 8.53 -7.91 -7.73
CA LEU A 77 9.23 -6.99 -6.85
C LEU A 77 9.46 -7.60 -5.48
N THR A 78 10.41 -7.03 -4.73
CA THR A 78 10.91 -7.59 -3.49
C THR A 78 10.25 -7.01 -2.24
N ARG A 79 10.82 -7.35 -1.07
CA ARG A 79 10.33 -6.97 0.26
C ARG A 79 9.99 -5.48 0.38
N GLY A 80 10.88 -4.60 -0.06
CA GLY A 80 10.66 -3.16 0.08
C GLY A 80 9.38 -2.69 -0.59
N ALA A 81 9.10 -3.20 -1.78
CA ALA A 81 7.89 -2.85 -2.52
C ALA A 81 6.64 -3.41 -1.85
N ILE A 82 6.68 -4.66 -1.41
CA ILE A 82 5.53 -5.31 -0.75
C ILE A 82 5.17 -4.59 0.55
N VAL A 83 6.17 -4.36 1.41
CA VAL A 83 5.96 -3.65 2.67
C VAL A 83 5.54 -2.21 2.43
N GLY A 84 6.14 -1.56 1.43
CA GLY A 84 5.79 -0.19 1.07
C GLY A 84 4.33 -0.03 0.68
N VAL A 85 3.80 -0.95 -0.14
CA VAL A 85 2.39 -0.95 -0.52
C VAL A 85 1.51 -1.07 0.72
N MET A 86 1.82 -2.01 1.60
CA MET A 86 1.01 -2.27 2.80
C MET A 86 1.07 -1.13 3.81
N ALA A 87 2.23 -0.50 3.95
CA ALA A 87 2.42 0.58 4.92
C ALA A 87 1.92 1.94 4.42
N HIS A 88 1.81 2.12 3.11
CA HIS A 88 1.46 3.41 2.52
C HIS A 88 0.11 3.96 3.00
N THR A 89 -0.90 3.10 3.09
CA THR A 89 -2.22 3.50 3.59
C THR A 89 -2.14 4.03 5.01
N CYS A 90 -1.34 3.40 5.88
CA CYS A 90 -1.15 3.86 7.24
C CYS A 90 -0.49 5.23 7.29
N VAL A 91 0.49 5.48 6.42
CA VAL A 91 1.13 6.79 6.31
C VAL A 91 0.13 7.84 5.82
N ARG A 92 -0.63 7.53 4.78
CA ARG A 92 -1.63 8.47 4.23
C ARG A 92 -2.76 8.75 5.20
N SER A 93 -3.06 7.82 6.08
CA SER A 93 -4.10 7.98 7.12
C SER A 93 -3.67 8.93 8.25
N GLY A 94 -2.39 9.24 8.34
CA GLY A 94 -1.84 10.06 9.41
C GLY A 94 -1.41 9.28 10.64
N TYR A 95 -1.51 7.93 10.59
CA TYR A 95 -1.09 7.09 11.70
C TYR A 95 0.42 7.20 11.98
N CYS A 96 1.23 7.24 10.92
CA CYS A 96 2.68 7.32 11.05
C CYS A 96 3.28 8.18 9.93
N SER A 97 4.51 8.63 10.15
CA SER A 97 5.27 9.41 9.16
C SER A 97 6.14 8.48 8.31
N PRO A 98 6.59 8.94 7.13
CA PRO A 98 7.58 8.19 6.36
C PRO A 98 8.86 7.90 7.14
N SER A 99 9.27 8.81 8.02
CA SER A 99 10.46 8.61 8.86
C SER A 99 10.29 7.47 9.86
N GLU A 100 9.08 7.33 10.41
CA GLU A 100 8.77 6.22 11.32
C GLU A 100 8.79 4.87 10.59
N VAL A 101 8.26 4.83 9.37
CA VAL A 101 8.30 3.62 8.52
C VAL A 101 9.76 3.25 8.22
N GLU A 102 10.57 4.23 7.88
CA GLU A 102 12.00 4.04 7.61
C GLU A 102 12.71 3.47 8.83
N ARG A 103 12.40 3.98 10.02
CA ARG A 103 12.96 3.48 11.27
C ARG A 103 12.57 2.00 11.52
N ASP A 104 11.29 1.67 11.28
CA ASP A 104 10.76 0.35 11.61
C ASP A 104 11.06 -0.71 10.54
N PHE A 105 11.13 -0.32 9.28
CA PHE A 105 11.27 -1.26 8.15
C PHE A 105 12.54 -1.07 7.32
N GLY A 106 13.23 0.06 7.47
CA GLY A 106 14.49 0.34 6.78
C GLY A 106 14.36 1.41 5.70
N GLU A 107 15.51 1.89 5.22
CA GLU A 107 15.59 2.96 4.22
C GLU A 107 14.92 2.60 2.90
N ASP A 108 14.98 1.35 2.52
CA ASP A 108 14.40 0.88 1.26
C ASP A 108 12.89 1.10 1.25
N VAL A 109 12.21 0.68 2.32
CA VAL A 109 10.77 0.91 2.47
C VAL A 109 10.46 2.40 2.61
N GLY A 110 11.27 3.12 3.39
CA GLY A 110 11.11 4.55 3.56
C GLY A 110 11.18 5.32 2.23
N GLY A 111 12.12 4.94 1.37
CA GLY A 111 12.25 5.54 0.04
C GLY A 111 11.03 5.31 -0.84
N ILE A 112 10.49 4.10 -0.81
CA ILE A 112 9.27 3.76 -1.56
C ILE A 112 8.07 4.56 -1.04
N ILE A 113 7.91 4.66 0.26
CA ILE A 113 6.82 5.44 0.88
C ILE A 113 6.90 6.91 0.47
N LYS A 114 8.10 7.49 0.52
CA LYS A 114 8.29 8.90 0.10
C LYS A 114 7.94 9.10 -1.37
N GLY A 115 8.34 8.16 -2.23
CA GLY A 115 8.00 8.19 -3.64
C GLY A 115 6.51 8.06 -3.89
N LEU A 116 5.85 7.13 -3.22
CA LEU A 116 4.40 6.94 -3.33
C LEU A 116 3.63 8.18 -2.86
N ASN A 117 4.06 8.80 -1.76
CA ASN A 117 3.45 10.03 -1.26
C ASN A 117 3.57 11.17 -2.27
N ARG A 118 4.76 11.35 -2.83
CA ARG A 118 5.02 12.40 -3.82
C ARG A 118 4.11 12.25 -5.03
N ILE A 119 3.97 11.03 -5.53
CA ILE A 119 3.12 10.75 -6.68
C ILE A 119 1.64 10.93 -6.34
N THR A 120 1.21 10.45 -5.17
CA THR A 120 -0.18 10.60 -4.73
C THR A 120 -0.56 12.07 -4.61
N GLU A 121 0.33 12.90 -4.07
CA GLU A 121 0.11 14.35 -3.98
C GLU A 121 -0.01 14.97 -5.38
N LEU A 122 0.78 14.51 -6.33
CA LEU A 122 0.72 14.98 -7.70
C LEU A 122 -0.64 14.65 -8.33
N TYR A 123 -1.17 13.46 -8.09
CA TYR A 123 -2.50 13.05 -8.55
C TYR A 123 -3.60 13.92 -7.96
N GLU A 124 -3.50 14.24 -6.68
CA GLU A 124 -4.49 15.07 -6.01
C GLU A 124 -4.53 16.49 -6.57
N LYS A 125 -3.37 17.03 -6.96
CA LYS A 125 -3.26 18.37 -7.53
C LYS A 125 -3.65 18.44 -9.00
N ASN A 126 -3.59 17.34 -9.73
CA ASN A 126 -3.83 17.28 -11.17
C ASN A 126 -4.79 16.16 -11.49
N PRO A 127 -6.12 16.36 -11.27
CA PRO A 127 -7.08 15.29 -11.49
C PRO A 127 -7.26 14.88 -12.95
N SER A 128 -6.84 15.70 -13.93
CA SER A 128 -6.87 15.33 -15.34
C SER A 128 -5.55 14.66 -15.75
N ILE A 129 -5.39 13.43 -15.35
CA ILE A 129 -4.14 12.68 -15.30
C ILE A 129 -3.67 12.13 -16.65
N GLU A 130 -4.44 12.31 -17.73
CA GLU A 130 -4.16 11.63 -18.99
C GLU A 130 -3.35 12.45 -20.00
N SER A 131 -2.84 13.62 -19.60
CA SER A 131 -1.99 14.40 -20.49
C SER A 131 -0.56 13.82 -20.53
N GLU A 132 0.10 13.94 -21.67
CA GLU A 132 1.51 13.54 -21.82
C GLU A 132 2.40 14.31 -20.86
N ASN A 133 2.08 15.55 -20.55
CA ASN A 133 2.81 16.36 -19.58
C ASN A 133 2.81 15.73 -18.20
N PHE A 134 1.67 15.11 -17.81
CA PHE A 134 1.58 14.41 -16.54
C PHE A 134 2.49 13.18 -16.51
N ARG A 135 2.52 12.41 -17.62
CA ARG A 135 3.43 11.26 -17.73
C ARG A 135 4.88 11.69 -17.58
N SER A 136 5.26 12.77 -18.25
CA SER A 136 6.62 13.31 -18.18
C SER A 136 6.97 13.76 -16.77
N LEU A 137 6.03 14.44 -16.09
CA LEU A 137 6.20 14.84 -14.69
C LEU A 137 6.35 13.63 -13.78
N LEU A 138 5.51 12.63 -13.98
CA LEU A 138 5.53 11.40 -13.18
C LEU A 138 6.88 10.70 -13.31
N LEU A 139 7.39 10.59 -14.54
CA LEU A 139 8.69 9.97 -14.80
C LEU A 139 9.84 10.78 -14.21
N SER A 140 9.74 12.10 -14.22
CA SER A 140 10.79 12.95 -13.66
C SER A 140 10.84 12.94 -12.14
N PHE A 141 9.70 12.68 -11.48
CA PHE A 141 9.61 12.60 -10.03
C PHE A 141 9.85 11.19 -9.49
N ALA A 142 9.72 10.18 -10.32
CA ALA A 142 9.91 8.81 -9.88
C ALA A 142 11.39 8.44 -9.98
N GLU A 143 12.12 8.74 -8.92
CA GLU A 143 13.52 8.32 -8.79
C GLU A 143 13.65 6.79 -8.67
N ASP A 144 12.57 6.13 -8.30
CA ASP A 144 12.54 4.68 -8.10
C ASP A 144 11.48 4.06 -9.01
N MET A 145 11.92 3.23 -9.95
CA MET A 145 11.02 2.51 -10.87
C MET A 145 10.02 1.63 -10.14
N ARG A 146 10.38 1.15 -8.96
CA ARG A 146 9.46 0.33 -8.14
C ARG A 146 8.18 1.09 -7.80
N VAL A 147 8.29 2.38 -7.56
CA VAL A 147 7.14 3.25 -7.26
C VAL A 147 6.16 3.28 -8.44
N ILE A 148 6.69 3.44 -9.65
CA ILE A 148 5.86 3.44 -10.86
C ILE A 148 5.17 2.08 -11.03
N LEU A 149 5.91 0.99 -10.84
CA LEU A 149 5.37 -0.36 -10.98
C LEU A 149 4.28 -0.66 -9.93
N ILE A 150 4.44 -0.16 -8.72
CA ILE A 150 3.42 -0.27 -7.67
C ILE A 150 2.14 0.47 -8.09
N MET A 151 2.28 1.66 -8.64
CA MET A 151 1.13 2.42 -9.13
C MET A 151 0.39 1.70 -10.25
N ILE A 152 1.14 1.11 -11.18
CA ILE A 152 0.56 0.31 -12.26
C ILE A 152 -0.19 -0.88 -11.67
N ALA A 153 0.40 -1.58 -10.71
CA ALA A 153 -0.23 -2.71 -10.04
C ALA A 153 -1.54 -2.31 -9.37
N ASN A 154 -1.53 -1.18 -8.66
CA ASN A 154 -2.74 -0.66 -8.01
C ASN A 154 -3.83 -0.35 -9.04
N ARG A 155 -3.46 0.29 -10.15
CA ARG A 155 -4.39 0.63 -11.22
C ARG A 155 -4.98 -0.63 -11.85
N VAL A 156 -4.14 -1.62 -12.12
CA VAL A 156 -4.57 -2.92 -12.66
C VAL A 156 -5.55 -3.59 -11.69
N ASN A 157 -5.27 -3.57 -10.40
CA ASN A 157 -6.15 -4.16 -9.41
C ASN A 157 -7.53 -3.50 -9.41
N ILE A 158 -7.55 -2.17 -9.44
CA ILE A 158 -8.81 -1.42 -9.48
C ILE A 158 -9.59 -1.73 -10.75
N MET A 159 -8.93 -1.84 -11.89
CA MET A 159 -9.57 -2.12 -13.17
C MET A 159 -10.12 -3.53 -13.28
N ARG A 160 -9.57 -4.49 -12.52
CA ARG A 160 -10.05 -5.88 -12.50
C ARG A 160 -11.34 -6.05 -11.67
N LYS A 161 -11.71 -5.04 -10.94
CA LYS A 161 -12.95 -5.04 -10.16
C LYS A 161 -14.11 -4.40 -10.95
#